data_5162267b891fbbeee7054aaec8a5a51f
#
_entry.id   5162267b891fbbeee7054aaec8a5a51f
#
_cell.length_a   1.000
_cell.length_b   1.000
_cell.length_c   1.000
_cell.angle_alpha   90.00
_cell.angle_beta   90.00
_cell.angle_gamma   90.00
#
_symmetry.space_group_name_H-M   'P 1'
#
loop_
_entity.id
_entity.type
_entity.pdbx_description
1 polymer ?
#
loop_
_entity_poly.entity_id
_entity_poly.type
_entity_poly.pdbx_seq_one_letter_code
_entity_poly.pdbx_strand_id
1 'polypeptide(L)'
;PVEMLTGMSQDLFGAQLTRTLTDSNVGTRFNIVNTRPTTLAFVELTDGQASYTFYDENSASRMITPTDLPALSPDITTLYFGGISLCNIPAADTYLALAERETSKCVIMLDPNIRPGFITNEAAYRTRLSAIFAVADIIKVSDEDLEWLIPGPADIMSKLAQLQAGRQAVMILTCGKDGARALLPDGTDVAVSVPPAVVVDTVGAGDTFNAGVLAHLHSGHSLTKAAIGQLRG
;
A
#
# COMPACT_ATOMS: atom_id res chain seq x y z
N PRO A 1 5.83 -16.50 -4.78
CA PRO A 1 6.79 -15.96 -3.80
C PRO A 1 6.56 -14.46 -3.61
N VAL A 2 6.88 -13.95 -2.44
CA VAL A 2 6.81 -12.53 -2.07
C VAL A 2 8.19 -12.06 -1.65
N GLU A 3 8.56 -10.86 -2.03
CA GLU A 3 9.81 -10.22 -1.67
C GLU A 3 9.53 -8.89 -0.97
N MET A 4 10.29 -8.58 0.07
CA MET A 4 10.28 -7.26 0.70
C MET A 4 11.33 -6.36 0.03
N LEU A 5 10.96 -5.09 -0.21
CA LEU A 5 11.89 -4.03 -0.59
C LEU A 5 11.72 -2.87 0.39
N THR A 6 12.71 -2.69 1.25
CA THR A 6 12.78 -1.60 2.24
C THR A 6 14.22 -1.36 2.67
N GLY A 7 14.45 -0.25 3.36
CA GLY A 7 15.70 -0.07 4.10
C GLY A 7 15.70 -0.95 5.36
N MET A 8 16.71 -1.79 5.51
CA MET A 8 16.85 -2.73 6.63
C MET A 8 18.08 -2.41 7.46
N SER A 9 17.91 -2.26 8.76
CA SER A 9 19.01 -2.03 9.71
C SER A 9 19.83 -3.30 9.95
N GLN A 10 21.10 -3.11 10.29
CA GLN A 10 21.98 -4.17 10.80
C GLN A 10 21.90 -4.32 12.34
N ASP A 11 21.06 -3.55 13.02
CA ASP A 11 20.89 -3.63 14.47
C ASP A 11 20.09 -4.88 14.91
N LEU A 12 19.89 -5.02 16.23
CA LEU A 12 19.16 -6.13 16.83
C LEU A 12 17.74 -6.28 16.25
N PHE A 13 17.03 -5.17 16.07
CA PHE A 13 15.66 -5.17 15.57
C PHE A 13 15.60 -5.46 14.07
N GLY A 14 16.54 -4.95 13.28
CA GLY A 14 16.67 -5.29 11.86
C GLY A 14 16.96 -6.78 11.65
N ALA A 15 17.82 -7.37 12.49
CA ALA A 15 18.03 -8.81 12.49
C ALA A 15 16.78 -9.62 12.87
N GLN A 16 15.98 -9.12 13.82
CA GLN A 16 14.70 -9.74 14.18
C GLN A 16 13.69 -9.66 13.04
N LEU A 17 13.53 -8.49 12.41
CA LEU A 17 12.65 -8.30 11.27
C LEU A 17 13.02 -9.22 10.11
N THR A 18 14.31 -9.32 9.80
CA THR A 18 14.80 -10.21 8.74
C THR A 18 14.43 -11.67 9.02
N ARG A 19 14.61 -12.13 10.27
CA ARG A 19 14.18 -13.50 10.66
C ARG A 19 12.68 -13.68 10.49
N THR A 20 11.86 -12.74 10.99
CA THR A 20 10.40 -12.82 10.88
C THR A 20 9.93 -12.89 9.42
N LEU A 21 10.53 -12.12 8.53
CA LEU A 21 10.26 -12.18 7.09
C LEU A 21 10.60 -13.56 6.53
N THR A 22 11.80 -14.06 6.84
CA THR A 22 12.28 -15.37 6.37
C THR A 22 11.41 -16.51 6.89
N ASP A 23 11.04 -16.51 8.17
CA ASP A 23 10.18 -17.50 8.79
C ASP A 23 8.76 -17.50 8.17
N SER A 24 8.35 -16.35 7.64
CA SER A 24 7.10 -16.18 6.89
C SER A 24 7.23 -16.47 5.39
N ASN A 25 8.36 -17.00 4.93
CA ASN A 25 8.67 -17.27 3.52
C ASN A 25 8.64 -15.99 2.64
N VAL A 26 8.97 -14.83 3.21
CA VAL A 26 9.16 -13.58 2.49
C VAL A 26 10.64 -13.40 2.20
N GLY A 27 10.99 -13.25 0.92
CA GLY A 27 12.37 -13.01 0.49
C GLY A 27 12.84 -11.60 0.86
N THR A 28 14.14 -11.44 1.05
CA THR A 28 14.77 -10.19 1.48
C THR A 28 15.89 -9.71 0.52
N ARG A 29 15.96 -10.32 -0.66
CA ARG A 29 17.04 -10.04 -1.64
C ARG A 29 17.07 -8.61 -2.16
N PHE A 30 15.96 -7.89 -2.05
CA PHE A 30 15.84 -6.50 -2.48
C PHE A 30 15.95 -5.50 -1.31
N ASN A 31 16.17 -5.96 -0.09
CA ASN A 31 16.36 -5.07 1.04
C ASN A 31 17.63 -4.25 0.90
N ILE A 32 17.54 -2.95 1.18
CA ILE A 32 18.65 -2.00 1.18
C ILE A 32 19.23 -1.98 2.60
N VAL A 33 20.25 -2.83 2.82
CA VAL A 33 20.84 -3.01 4.16
C VAL A 33 21.80 -1.86 4.48
N ASN A 34 21.65 -1.25 5.66
CA ASN A 34 22.51 -0.18 6.12
C ASN A 34 22.67 -0.17 7.66
N THR A 35 23.53 0.71 8.18
CA THR A 35 23.87 0.80 9.61
C THR A 35 22.98 1.78 10.40
N ARG A 36 21.99 2.40 9.77
CA ARG A 36 21.05 3.30 10.44
C ARG A 36 20.13 2.49 11.37
N PRO A 37 19.56 3.10 12.42
CA PRO A 37 18.67 2.39 13.35
C PRO A 37 17.40 1.89 12.65
N THR A 38 16.82 0.83 13.21
CA THR A 38 15.48 0.37 12.82
C THR A 38 14.43 1.39 13.24
N THR A 39 13.40 1.62 12.41
CA THR A 39 12.19 2.35 12.81
C THR A 39 11.50 1.60 13.95
N LEU A 40 11.16 2.32 15.01
CA LEU A 40 10.40 1.78 16.15
C LEU A 40 9.03 2.46 16.23
N ALA A 41 8.03 1.67 16.51
CA ALA A 41 6.68 2.13 16.81
C ALA A 41 6.31 1.69 18.23
N PHE A 42 5.94 2.65 19.07
CA PHE A 42 5.44 2.39 20.41
C PHE A 42 3.95 2.63 20.43
N VAL A 43 3.23 1.72 21.10
CA VAL A 43 1.78 1.82 21.29
C VAL A 43 1.53 2.09 22.77
N GLU A 44 0.85 3.18 23.06
CA GLU A 44 0.34 3.48 24.39
C GLU A 44 -1.17 3.28 24.38
N LEU A 45 -1.67 2.47 25.31
CA LEU A 45 -3.10 2.24 25.49
C LEU A 45 -3.60 3.08 26.64
N THR A 46 -4.49 4.05 26.35
CA THR A 46 -5.16 4.87 27.35
C THR A 46 -6.67 4.70 27.20
N ASP A 47 -7.32 4.17 28.23
CA ASP A 47 -8.77 3.91 28.24
C ASP A 47 -9.26 3.08 27.02
N GLY A 48 -8.45 2.11 26.57
CA GLY A 48 -8.75 1.25 25.44
C GLY A 48 -8.50 1.87 24.07
N GLN A 49 -8.01 3.11 24.02
CA GLN A 49 -7.58 3.77 22.78
C GLN A 49 -6.07 3.66 22.60
N ALA A 50 -5.65 3.27 21.40
CA ALA A 50 -4.23 3.18 21.06
C ALA A 50 -3.71 4.50 20.50
N SER A 51 -2.66 5.03 21.09
CA SER A 51 -1.85 6.10 20.51
C SER A 51 -0.50 5.55 20.05
N TYR A 52 -0.01 6.06 18.95
CA TYR A 52 1.23 5.58 18.34
C TYR A 52 2.29 6.67 18.32
N THR A 53 3.48 6.33 18.82
CA THR A 53 4.67 7.17 18.70
C THR A 53 5.70 6.46 17.83
N PHE A 54 6.16 7.14 16.78
CA PHE A 54 7.14 6.59 15.85
C PHE A 54 8.49 7.27 16.04
N TYR A 55 9.53 6.45 16.03
CA TYR A 55 10.94 6.88 16.00
C TYR A 55 11.51 6.41 14.66
N ASP A 56 11.34 7.23 13.63
CA ASP A 56 11.79 6.92 12.27
C ASP A 56 12.84 7.91 11.74
N GLU A 57 13.16 8.95 12.48
CA GLU A 57 14.17 9.92 12.09
C GLU A 57 15.54 9.24 11.86
N ASN A 58 16.09 9.45 10.68
CA ASN A 58 17.34 8.83 10.24
C ASN A 58 17.35 7.29 10.26
N SER A 59 16.19 6.64 10.33
CA SER A 59 16.09 5.18 10.32
C SER A 59 16.45 4.58 8.96
N ALA A 60 16.78 3.28 8.98
CA ALA A 60 17.16 2.55 7.77
C ALA A 60 16.08 2.59 6.69
N SER A 61 14.83 2.41 7.07
CA SER A 61 13.70 2.39 6.13
C SER A 61 13.35 3.79 5.60
N ARG A 62 13.50 4.84 6.42
CA ARG A 62 13.17 6.21 6.01
C ARG A 62 14.22 6.83 5.09
N MET A 63 15.50 6.49 5.27
CA MET A 63 16.61 7.20 4.63
C MET A 63 17.10 6.57 3.32
N ILE A 64 16.32 5.67 2.73
CA ILE A 64 16.59 5.17 1.38
C ILE A 64 16.33 6.27 0.34
N THR A 65 17.15 6.28 -0.70
CA THR A 65 17.09 7.25 -1.80
C THR A 65 16.89 6.53 -3.15
N PRO A 66 16.45 7.20 -4.22
CA PRO A 66 16.31 6.57 -5.53
C PRO A 66 17.59 5.90 -6.06
N THR A 67 18.76 6.38 -5.64
CA THR A 67 20.06 5.78 -6.02
C THR A 67 20.35 4.45 -5.33
N ASP A 68 19.65 4.16 -4.23
CA ASP A 68 19.79 2.90 -3.50
C ASP A 68 18.92 1.78 -4.09
N LEU A 69 17.97 2.13 -4.99
CA LEU A 69 17.02 1.16 -5.54
C LEU A 69 17.73 0.09 -6.38
N PRO A 70 17.58 -1.19 -6.03
CA PRO A 70 18.13 -2.29 -6.82
C PRO A 70 17.42 -2.42 -8.17
N ALA A 71 18.09 -3.03 -9.14
CA ALA A 71 17.44 -3.53 -10.33
C ALA A 71 16.54 -4.70 -9.94
N LEU A 72 15.27 -4.66 -10.34
CA LEU A 72 14.37 -5.78 -10.11
C LEU A 72 14.60 -6.87 -11.15
N SER A 73 14.55 -8.12 -10.71
CA SER A 73 14.66 -9.25 -11.61
C SER A 73 13.34 -9.47 -12.39
N PRO A 74 13.40 -10.07 -13.60
CA PRO A 74 12.25 -10.23 -14.49
C PRO A 74 11.09 -11.09 -13.91
N ASP A 75 11.33 -11.83 -12.84
CA ASP A 75 10.32 -12.63 -12.14
C ASP A 75 9.40 -11.77 -11.25
N ILE A 76 9.77 -10.50 -10.99
CA ILE A 76 8.90 -9.55 -10.31
C ILE A 76 7.88 -8.98 -11.30
N THR A 77 6.63 -9.33 -11.10
CA THR A 77 5.51 -8.93 -11.98
C THR A 77 4.60 -7.90 -11.34
N THR A 78 4.71 -7.70 -10.02
CA THR A 78 3.81 -6.83 -9.26
C THR A 78 4.56 -6.12 -8.14
N LEU A 79 4.23 -4.86 -7.93
CA LEU A 79 4.68 -4.07 -6.80
C LEU A 79 3.46 -3.59 -6.02
N TYR A 80 3.47 -3.85 -4.70
CA TYR A 80 2.47 -3.34 -3.77
C TYR A 80 3.07 -2.25 -2.90
N PHE A 81 2.40 -1.11 -2.83
CA PHE A 81 2.81 0.03 -2.03
C PHE A 81 1.77 0.30 -0.94
N GLY A 82 2.23 0.35 0.31
CA GLY A 82 1.42 0.67 1.49
C GLY A 82 1.65 2.10 1.96
N GLY A 83 0.62 2.69 2.56
CA GLY A 83 0.45 4.11 2.77
C GLY A 83 1.48 4.86 3.61
N ILE A 84 1.87 4.34 4.79
CA ILE A 84 2.77 5.08 5.68
C ILE A 84 4.15 5.31 5.05
N SER A 85 4.58 4.39 4.17
CA SER A 85 5.83 4.51 3.41
C SER A 85 5.87 5.72 2.48
N LEU A 86 4.71 6.30 2.15
CA LEU A 86 4.58 7.45 1.26
C LEU A 86 4.50 8.79 2.02
N CYS A 87 4.56 8.79 3.36
CA CYS A 87 4.48 10.01 4.17
C CYS A 87 5.81 10.76 4.24
N ASN A 88 6.90 10.07 4.53
CA ASN A 88 8.15 10.68 4.94
C ASN A 88 9.26 10.55 3.89
N ILE A 89 9.86 11.68 3.53
CA ILE A 89 11.01 11.74 2.64
C ILE A 89 12.31 11.37 3.40
N PRO A 90 13.35 10.85 2.69
CA PRO A 90 13.41 10.61 1.24
C PRO A 90 12.76 9.30 0.76
N ALA A 91 12.42 8.35 1.66
CA ALA A 91 11.85 7.06 1.28
C ALA A 91 10.58 7.18 0.41
N ALA A 92 9.69 8.12 0.75
CA ALA A 92 8.46 8.33 0.01
C ALA A 92 8.70 8.69 -1.46
N ASP A 93 9.68 9.55 -1.74
CA ASP A 93 10.08 9.91 -3.11
C ASP A 93 10.78 8.73 -3.81
N THR A 94 11.49 7.90 -3.03
CA THR A 94 12.14 6.68 -3.53
C THR A 94 11.11 5.64 -3.98
N TYR A 95 10.05 5.42 -3.20
CA TYR A 95 8.98 4.50 -3.59
C TYR A 95 8.17 5.01 -4.78
N LEU A 96 7.95 6.33 -4.88
CA LEU A 96 7.35 6.91 -6.09
C LEU A 96 8.25 6.67 -7.31
N ALA A 97 9.54 6.95 -7.21
CA ALA A 97 10.50 6.70 -8.30
C ALA A 97 10.54 5.22 -8.71
N LEU A 98 10.41 4.29 -7.76
CA LEU A 98 10.31 2.86 -8.05
C LEU A 98 9.02 2.54 -8.84
N ALA A 99 7.88 3.06 -8.42
CA ALA A 99 6.61 2.85 -9.10
C ALA A 99 6.66 3.38 -10.55
N GLU A 100 7.17 4.60 -10.75
CA GLU A 100 7.34 5.20 -12.07
C GLU A 100 8.31 4.42 -12.96
N ARG A 101 9.43 3.95 -12.39
CA ARG A 101 10.44 3.15 -13.13
C ARG A 101 9.89 1.83 -13.64
N GLU A 102 9.06 1.17 -12.85
CA GLU A 102 8.62 -0.20 -13.13
C GLU A 102 7.20 -0.30 -13.72
N THR A 103 6.45 0.81 -13.80
CA THR A 103 5.04 0.79 -14.25
C THR A 103 4.83 0.20 -15.64
N SER A 104 5.83 0.19 -16.52
CA SER A 104 5.71 -0.44 -17.84
C SER A 104 5.84 -1.97 -17.81
N LYS A 105 6.36 -2.55 -16.73
CA LYS A 105 6.67 -3.98 -16.59
C LYS A 105 5.85 -4.66 -15.52
N CYS A 106 5.63 -3.98 -14.40
CA CYS A 106 4.97 -4.53 -13.22
C CYS A 106 3.57 -3.95 -13.04
N VAL A 107 2.66 -4.76 -12.55
CA VAL A 107 1.38 -4.28 -12.00
C VAL A 107 1.68 -3.47 -10.74
N ILE A 108 1.18 -2.26 -10.68
CA ILE A 108 1.32 -1.38 -9.52
C ILE A 108 0.00 -1.40 -8.73
N MET A 109 0.04 -1.94 -7.52
CA MET A 109 -1.06 -1.87 -6.57
C MET A 109 -0.72 -0.90 -5.44
N LEU A 110 -1.67 -0.03 -5.12
CA LEU A 110 -1.54 0.96 -4.06
C LEU A 110 -2.69 0.86 -3.06
N ASP A 111 -2.36 0.83 -1.78
CA ASP A 111 -3.27 1.12 -0.67
C ASP A 111 -2.73 2.36 0.06
N PRO A 112 -3.28 3.58 -0.14
CA PRO A 112 -2.77 4.77 0.52
C PRO A 112 -2.89 4.71 2.04
N ASN A 113 -3.88 3.97 2.56
CA ASN A 113 -4.05 3.69 3.99
C ASN A 113 -3.73 4.94 4.85
N ILE A 114 -4.43 6.03 4.55
CA ILE A 114 -4.09 7.38 4.99
C ILE A 114 -4.15 7.50 6.51
N ARG A 115 -3.09 8.06 7.07
CA ARG A 115 -2.99 8.34 8.50
C ARG A 115 -2.60 9.82 8.67
N PRO A 116 -3.58 10.73 8.78
CA PRO A 116 -3.32 12.18 8.80
C PRO A 116 -2.28 12.60 9.86
N GLY A 117 -2.24 11.92 11.01
CA GLY A 117 -1.28 12.19 12.08
C GLY A 117 0.20 11.99 11.71
N PHE A 118 0.50 11.28 10.60
CA PHE A 118 1.88 11.10 10.11
C PHE A 118 2.24 12.02 8.95
N ILE A 119 1.28 12.78 8.45
CA ILE A 119 1.49 13.66 7.29
C ILE A 119 2.00 15.02 7.78
N THR A 120 3.29 15.25 7.67
CA THR A 120 3.92 16.51 8.10
C THR A 120 3.75 17.64 7.09
N ASN A 121 3.55 17.30 5.80
CA ASN A 121 3.30 18.24 4.71
C ASN A 121 2.22 17.67 3.78
N GLU A 122 0.97 18.07 4.02
CA GLU A 122 -0.18 17.55 3.28
C GLU A 122 -0.12 17.87 1.78
N ALA A 123 0.31 19.06 1.39
CA ALA A 123 0.38 19.44 -0.02
C ALA A 123 1.39 18.56 -0.78
N ALA A 124 2.58 18.33 -0.22
CA ALA A 124 3.58 17.43 -0.79
C ALA A 124 3.10 15.98 -0.83
N TYR A 125 2.42 15.52 0.23
CA TYR A 125 1.85 14.17 0.28
C TYR A 125 0.76 13.97 -0.79
N ARG A 126 -0.17 14.92 -0.94
CA ARG A 126 -1.22 14.87 -1.99
C ARG A 126 -0.62 14.88 -3.39
N THR A 127 0.43 15.67 -3.63
CA THR A 127 1.16 15.67 -4.91
C THR A 127 1.76 14.30 -5.21
N ARG A 128 2.42 13.67 -4.23
CA ARG A 128 3.01 12.34 -4.36
C ARG A 128 1.94 11.27 -4.58
N LEU A 129 0.83 11.30 -3.82
CA LEU A 129 -0.30 10.40 -4.04
C LEU A 129 -0.88 10.53 -5.43
N SER A 130 -1.04 11.77 -5.93
CA SER A 130 -1.53 11.99 -7.30
C SER A 130 -0.61 11.37 -8.34
N ALA A 131 0.71 11.48 -8.15
CA ALA A 131 1.70 10.89 -9.06
C ALA A 131 1.65 9.36 -9.04
N ILE A 132 1.58 8.72 -7.87
CA ILE A 132 1.53 7.25 -7.80
C ILE A 132 0.16 6.72 -8.26
N PHE A 133 -0.95 7.43 -8.01
CA PHE A 133 -2.26 7.10 -8.57
C PHE A 133 -2.25 7.11 -10.11
N ALA A 134 -1.46 7.97 -10.73
CA ALA A 134 -1.39 8.06 -12.18
C ALA A 134 -0.74 6.83 -12.83
N VAL A 135 0.09 6.08 -12.10
CA VAL A 135 0.80 4.89 -12.59
C VAL A 135 0.25 3.59 -12.02
N ALA A 136 -0.67 3.66 -11.05
CA ALA A 136 -1.26 2.48 -10.42
C ALA A 136 -2.31 1.80 -11.32
N ASP A 137 -2.29 0.47 -11.32
CA ASP A 137 -3.26 -0.38 -12.02
C ASP A 137 -4.40 -0.82 -11.10
N ILE A 138 -4.10 -0.96 -9.81
CA ILE A 138 -5.08 -1.30 -8.78
C ILE A 138 -4.92 -0.30 -7.64
N ILE A 139 -6.00 0.35 -7.27
CA ILE A 139 -6.04 1.29 -6.16
C ILE A 139 -7.10 0.81 -5.18
N LYS A 140 -6.67 0.42 -3.99
CA LYS A 140 -7.58 0.10 -2.89
C LYS A 140 -7.62 1.30 -1.94
N VAL A 141 -8.82 1.70 -1.56
CA VAL A 141 -9.08 2.72 -0.53
C VAL A 141 -10.12 2.22 0.46
N SER A 142 -10.05 2.67 1.70
CA SER A 142 -11.16 2.59 2.64
C SER A 142 -12.14 3.74 2.41
N ASP A 143 -13.33 3.64 3.01
CA ASP A 143 -14.28 4.75 3.07
C ASP A 143 -13.67 5.99 3.76
N GLU A 144 -12.91 5.80 4.85
CA GLU A 144 -12.18 6.86 5.54
C GLU A 144 -11.11 7.51 4.65
N ASP A 145 -10.33 6.71 3.91
CA ASP A 145 -9.34 7.22 2.95
C ASP A 145 -10.01 8.08 1.88
N LEU A 146 -11.13 7.59 1.36
CA LEU A 146 -11.85 8.27 0.28
C LEU A 146 -12.49 9.57 0.74
N GLU A 147 -13.01 9.63 1.97
CA GLU A 147 -13.49 10.87 2.60
C GLU A 147 -12.37 11.90 2.76
N TRP A 148 -11.17 11.47 3.14
CA TRP A 148 -10.03 12.37 3.26
C TRP A 148 -9.51 12.85 1.90
N LEU A 149 -9.50 11.97 0.89
CA LEU A 149 -9.05 12.30 -0.47
C LEU A 149 -9.99 13.29 -1.15
N ILE A 150 -11.29 13.05 -1.02
CA ILE A 150 -12.37 13.80 -1.69
C ILE A 150 -13.40 14.21 -0.63
N PRO A 151 -13.12 15.28 0.15
CA PRO A 151 -14.04 15.75 1.17
C PRO A 151 -15.29 16.37 0.52
N GLY A 152 -16.43 16.31 1.22
CA GLY A 152 -17.66 16.95 0.80
C GLY A 152 -18.87 16.03 0.81
N PRO A 153 -20.07 16.52 0.43
CA PRO A 153 -21.34 15.86 0.65
C PRO A 153 -21.70 14.78 -0.39
N ALA A 154 -20.86 14.54 -1.40
CA ALA A 154 -21.10 13.51 -2.40
C ALA A 154 -21.15 12.11 -1.75
N ASP A 155 -21.99 11.22 -2.29
CA ASP A 155 -22.00 9.83 -1.84
C ASP A 155 -20.69 9.11 -2.17
N ILE A 156 -20.42 8.03 -1.44
CA ILE A 156 -19.15 7.32 -1.50
C ILE A 156 -18.82 6.76 -2.89
N MET A 157 -19.82 6.32 -3.64
CA MET A 157 -19.62 5.78 -5.00
C MET A 157 -19.32 6.90 -6.01
N SER A 158 -19.96 8.05 -5.85
CA SER A 158 -19.62 9.24 -6.64
C SER A 158 -18.19 9.71 -6.39
N LYS A 159 -17.71 9.67 -5.14
CA LYS A 159 -16.31 9.95 -4.79
C LYS A 159 -15.36 8.93 -5.41
N LEU A 160 -15.70 7.64 -5.36
CA LEU A 160 -14.90 6.59 -5.97
C LEU A 160 -14.78 6.77 -7.48
N ALA A 161 -15.90 7.08 -8.15
CA ALA A 161 -15.91 7.36 -9.58
C ALA A 161 -15.09 8.63 -9.93
N GLN A 162 -15.15 9.65 -9.07
CA GLN A 162 -14.31 10.85 -9.22
C GLN A 162 -12.82 10.50 -9.08
N LEU A 163 -12.45 9.65 -8.11
CA LEU A 163 -11.07 9.21 -7.96
C LEU A 163 -10.61 8.39 -9.17
N GLN A 164 -11.49 7.58 -9.77
CA GLN A 164 -11.18 6.80 -10.97
C GLN A 164 -11.09 7.67 -12.23
N ALA A 165 -11.77 8.80 -12.30
CA ALA A 165 -11.92 9.58 -13.53
C ALA A 165 -10.59 9.83 -14.26
N GLY A 166 -10.53 9.42 -15.53
CA GLY A 166 -9.33 9.52 -16.38
C GLY A 166 -8.26 8.46 -16.13
N ARG A 167 -8.51 7.47 -15.26
CA ARG A 167 -7.58 6.37 -14.96
C ARG A 167 -8.11 5.04 -15.48
N GLN A 168 -7.21 4.20 -15.98
CA GLN A 168 -7.49 2.81 -16.36
C GLN A 168 -7.17 1.85 -15.20
N ALA A 169 -7.48 2.27 -13.97
CA ALA A 169 -7.20 1.51 -12.76
C ALA A 169 -8.45 0.79 -12.25
N VAL A 170 -8.27 -0.39 -11.69
CA VAL A 170 -9.28 -1.07 -10.87
C VAL A 170 -9.32 -0.35 -9.52
N MET A 171 -10.49 0.21 -9.18
CA MET A 171 -10.70 0.82 -7.88
C MET A 171 -11.35 -0.19 -6.94
N ILE A 172 -10.80 -0.36 -5.75
CA ILE A 172 -11.36 -1.22 -4.71
C ILE A 172 -11.67 -0.34 -3.50
N LEU A 173 -12.92 -0.36 -3.07
CA LEU A 173 -13.41 0.32 -1.87
C LEU A 173 -13.74 -0.70 -0.79
N THR A 174 -13.17 -0.55 0.40
CA THR A 174 -13.55 -1.35 1.57
C THR A 174 -14.35 -0.49 2.55
N CYS A 175 -15.48 -1.02 3.02
CA CYS A 175 -16.44 -0.33 3.91
C CYS A 175 -16.64 -1.13 5.22
N GLY A 176 -15.58 -1.66 5.79
CA GLY A 176 -15.64 -2.43 7.04
C GLY A 176 -16.71 -3.53 6.99
N LYS A 177 -17.66 -3.48 7.92
CA LYS A 177 -18.77 -4.46 8.00
C LYS A 177 -19.72 -4.47 6.80
N ASP A 178 -19.74 -3.40 6.02
CA ASP A 178 -20.63 -3.25 4.86
C ASP A 178 -20.03 -3.85 3.59
N GLY A 179 -18.86 -4.46 3.70
CA GLY A 179 -18.24 -5.23 2.62
C GLY A 179 -17.23 -4.46 1.79
N ALA A 180 -17.10 -4.87 0.53
CA ALA A 180 -16.19 -4.25 -0.42
C ALA A 180 -16.86 -4.10 -1.79
N ARG A 181 -16.38 -3.14 -2.56
CA ARG A 181 -16.80 -2.91 -3.94
C ARG A 181 -15.58 -2.74 -4.84
N ALA A 182 -15.72 -3.17 -6.08
CA ALA A 182 -14.71 -2.90 -7.11
C ALA A 182 -15.37 -2.18 -8.28
N LEU A 183 -14.81 -1.04 -8.66
CA LEU A 183 -15.19 -0.32 -9.88
C LEU A 183 -14.11 -0.57 -10.93
N LEU A 184 -14.48 -1.26 -12.01
CA LEU A 184 -13.58 -1.62 -13.09
C LEU A 184 -13.42 -0.46 -14.10
N PRO A 185 -12.37 -0.48 -14.95
CA PRO A 185 -12.15 0.57 -15.94
C PRO A 185 -13.29 0.74 -16.95
N ASP A 186 -14.07 -0.31 -17.22
CA ASP A 186 -15.23 -0.28 -18.11
C ASP A 186 -16.52 0.26 -17.43
N GLY A 187 -16.43 0.63 -16.14
CA GLY A 187 -17.56 1.12 -15.35
C GLY A 187 -18.34 0.01 -14.64
N THR A 188 -17.95 -1.24 -14.79
CA THR A 188 -18.59 -2.35 -14.06
C THR A 188 -18.33 -2.21 -12.56
N ASP A 189 -19.40 -2.34 -11.78
CA ASP A 189 -19.39 -2.26 -10.32
C ASP A 189 -19.73 -3.64 -9.73
N VAL A 190 -18.78 -4.20 -9.00
CA VAL A 190 -18.89 -5.49 -8.32
C VAL A 190 -18.94 -5.25 -6.81
N ALA A 191 -19.94 -5.79 -6.13
CA ALA A 191 -20.09 -5.69 -4.69
C ALA A 191 -20.02 -7.06 -4.01
N VAL A 192 -19.32 -7.13 -2.87
CA VAL A 192 -19.17 -8.33 -2.07
C VAL A 192 -19.51 -8.01 -0.62
N SER A 193 -20.43 -8.80 -0.03
CA SER A 193 -20.76 -8.69 1.39
C SER A 193 -19.71 -9.41 2.27
N VAL A 194 -19.58 -8.94 3.50
CA VAL A 194 -18.75 -9.62 4.52
C VAL A 194 -19.57 -10.74 5.17
N PRO A 195 -19.01 -11.94 5.34
CA PRO A 195 -19.63 -12.96 6.16
C PRO A 195 -19.72 -12.50 7.63
N PRO A 196 -20.77 -12.91 8.37
CA PRO A 196 -20.90 -12.57 9.78
C PRO A 196 -19.64 -13.01 10.57
N ALA A 197 -19.08 -12.10 11.33
CA ALA A 197 -17.91 -12.37 12.16
C ALA A 197 -18.00 -11.61 13.49
N VAL A 198 -17.46 -12.22 14.55
CA VAL A 198 -17.24 -11.53 15.82
C VAL A 198 -15.90 -10.81 15.72
N VAL A 199 -15.94 -9.49 15.68
CA VAL A 199 -14.73 -8.67 15.58
C VAL A 199 -14.05 -8.65 16.95
N VAL A 200 -12.80 -9.11 16.99
CA VAL A 200 -11.92 -9.06 18.17
C VAL A 200 -10.91 -7.92 18.01
N ASP A 201 -10.36 -7.77 16.82
CA ASP A 201 -9.39 -6.74 16.45
C ASP A 201 -9.53 -6.44 14.95
N THR A 202 -9.26 -5.21 14.55
CA THR A 202 -9.28 -4.76 13.15
C THR A 202 -7.89 -4.46 12.59
N VAL A 203 -6.83 -4.56 13.41
CA VAL A 203 -5.45 -4.36 12.96
C VAL A 203 -5.08 -5.40 11.91
N GLY A 204 -4.58 -4.93 10.76
CA GLY A 204 -4.19 -5.79 9.64
C GLY A 204 -5.35 -6.32 8.78
N ALA A 205 -6.60 -5.92 9.03
CA ALA A 205 -7.74 -6.35 8.20
C ALA A 205 -7.57 -5.88 6.74
N GLY A 206 -7.16 -4.63 6.53
CA GLY A 206 -6.84 -4.09 5.21
C GLY A 206 -5.70 -4.82 4.53
N ASP A 207 -4.61 -5.10 5.27
CA ASP A 207 -3.45 -5.84 4.74
C ASP A 207 -3.84 -7.28 4.35
N THR A 208 -4.65 -7.95 5.16
CA THR A 208 -5.19 -9.29 4.88
C THR A 208 -6.08 -9.27 3.63
N PHE A 209 -6.92 -8.26 3.48
CA PHE A 209 -7.75 -8.06 2.28
C PHE A 209 -6.87 -7.90 1.03
N ASN A 210 -5.86 -7.02 1.08
CA ASN A 210 -4.93 -6.80 -0.01
C ASN A 210 -4.15 -8.07 -0.38
N ALA A 211 -3.70 -8.82 0.62
CA ALA A 211 -3.04 -10.11 0.42
C ALA A 211 -3.96 -11.12 -0.27
N GLY A 212 -5.24 -11.17 0.10
CA GLY A 212 -6.26 -12.01 -0.52
C GLY A 212 -6.48 -11.66 -1.99
N VAL A 213 -6.61 -10.38 -2.31
CA VAL A 213 -6.74 -9.89 -3.70
C VAL A 213 -5.52 -10.29 -4.54
N LEU A 214 -4.32 -9.99 -4.05
CA LEU A 214 -3.08 -10.33 -4.75
C LEU A 214 -2.90 -11.83 -4.93
N ALA A 215 -3.18 -12.63 -3.90
CA ALA A 215 -3.09 -14.08 -3.97
C ALA A 215 -4.08 -14.68 -4.98
N HIS A 216 -5.32 -14.18 -5.01
CA HIS A 216 -6.33 -14.62 -5.96
C HIS A 216 -5.94 -14.29 -7.40
N LEU A 217 -5.54 -13.06 -7.67
CA LEU A 217 -5.10 -12.62 -8.99
C LEU A 217 -3.85 -13.41 -9.45
N HIS A 218 -2.92 -13.69 -8.52
CA HIS A 218 -1.75 -14.50 -8.82
C HIS A 218 -2.10 -15.94 -9.19
N SER A 219 -2.97 -16.60 -8.42
CA SER A 219 -3.40 -17.99 -8.70
C SER A 219 -4.17 -18.10 -10.01
N GLY A 220 -4.92 -17.08 -10.37
CA GLY A 220 -5.63 -16.98 -11.65
C GLY A 220 -4.77 -16.53 -12.84
N HIS A 221 -3.46 -16.38 -12.67
CA HIS A 221 -2.51 -15.85 -13.68
C HIS A 221 -2.92 -14.47 -14.24
N SER A 222 -3.71 -13.71 -13.44
CA SER A 222 -4.24 -12.40 -13.83
C SER A 222 -3.38 -11.22 -13.34
N LEU A 223 -2.28 -11.51 -12.63
CA LEU A 223 -1.42 -10.49 -12.05
C LEU A 223 -0.32 -10.05 -13.04
N THR A 224 -0.77 -9.63 -14.22
CA THR A 224 0.08 -9.05 -15.28
C THR A 224 -0.58 -7.80 -15.84
N LYS A 225 0.22 -6.89 -16.41
CA LYS A 225 -0.30 -5.65 -17.03
C LYS A 225 -1.40 -5.91 -18.05
N ALA A 226 -1.18 -6.91 -18.93
CA ALA A 226 -2.12 -7.26 -19.98
C ALA A 226 -3.45 -7.78 -19.40
N ALA A 227 -3.38 -8.64 -18.37
CA ALA A 227 -4.57 -9.23 -17.77
C ALA A 227 -5.36 -8.20 -16.95
N ILE A 228 -4.69 -7.36 -16.14
CA ILE A 228 -5.36 -6.29 -15.38
C ILE A 228 -6.07 -5.31 -16.31
N GLY A 229 -5.42 -4.91 -17.42
CA GLY A 229 -6.04 -4.03 -18.42
C GLY A 229 -7.23 -4.65 -19.18
N GLN A 230 -7.45 -5.95 -19.05
CA GLN A 230 -8.56 -6.69 -19.65
C GLN A 230 -9.65 -7.09 -18.64
N LEU A 231 -9.50 -6.76 -17.37
CA LEU A 231 -10.53 -7.03 -16.36
C LEU A 231 -11.80 -6.28 -16.73
N ARG A 232 -12.82 -7.06 -17.06
CA ARG A 232 -14.18 -6.63 -17.37
C ARG A 232 -15.13 -7.45 -16.51
N GLY A 233 -16.25 -6.88 -16.15
CA GLY A 233 -17.29 -7.60 -15.40
C GLY A 233 -18.01 -8.67 -16.19
#